data_d343bade7bf284fbbad81bbc326d9823
#
_entry.id   d343bade7bf284fbbad81bbc326d9823
#
_cell.length_a   1.000
_cell.length_b   1.000
_cell.length_c   1.000
_cell.angle_alpha   90.00
_cell.angle_beta   90.00
_cell.angle_gamma   90.00
#
_symmetry.space_group_name_H-M   'P 1'
#
loop_
_entity.id
_entity.type
_entity.pdbx_description
1 polymer ?
#
loop_
_entity_poly.entity_id
_entity_poly.type
_entity_poly.pdbx_seq_one_letter_code
_entity_poly.pdbx_strand_id
1 'polypeptide(L)'
;KTALVTGAERGIGLEIAKGLAAAGANIIIAGLMEEEFPKAEAAVRAKGVSCTVLKADISKEEDVLRLAEQAWEIFPNGLDILVNNAGVNKLAPAEEMPLEVWQKVVGINLTGTFLMCRTFGNRMLQQGHGNIVNVASMSGLVVNPLPQQQCAYNSSKAGVIMLTKCMANEWAQRG
;
A
#
# COMPACT_ATOMS: atom_id res chain seq x y z
N LYS A 1 15.39 -7.02 8.89
CA LYS A 1 14.71 -6.38 7.78
C LYS A 1 13.74 -5.32 8.28
N THR A 2 13.41 -4.35 7.43
CA THR A 2 12.48 -3.27 7.69
C THR A 2 11.35 -3.30 6.67
N ALA A 3 10.12 -3.07 7.10
CA ALA A 3 8.96 -3.10 6.20
C ALA A 3 7.98 -1.96 6.50
N LEU A 4 7.38 -1.41 5.45
CA LEU A 4 6.26 -0.48 5.53
C LEU A 4 5.04 -1.11 4.86
N VAL A 5 3.91 -1.14 5.56
CA VAL A 5 2.65 -1.70 5.04
C VAL A 5 1.56 -0.65 5.12
N THR A 6 0.95 -0.30 3.98
CA THR A 6 -0.16 0.67 3.93
C THR A 6 -1.50 0.01 4.18
N GLY A 7 -2.44 0.72 4.86
CA GLY A 7 -3.73 0.19 5.25
C GLY A 7 -3.62 -1.02 6.19
N ALA A 8 -2.61 -1.00 7.07
CA ALA A 8 -2.29 -2.13 7.94
C ALA A 8 -2.76 -1.94 9.39
N GLU A 9 -3.56 -0.92 9.66
CA GLU A 9 -4.22 -0.73 10.95
C GLU A 9 -5.29 -1.80 11.23
N ARG A 10 -5.73 -2.56 10.21
CA ARG A 10 -6.70 -3.66 10.32
C ARG A 10 -6.66 -4.62 9.13
N GLY A 11 -7.48 -5.67 9.20
CA GLY A 11 -7.79 -6.56 8.07
C GLY A 11 -6.55 -7.23 7.48
N ILE A 12 -6.52 -7.36 6.15
CA ILE A 12 -5.45 -8.06 5.41
C ILE A 12 -4.09 -7.40 5.65
N GLY A 13 -4.04 -6.06 5.64
CA GLY A 13 -2.80 -5.32 5.87
C GLY A 13 -2.18 -5.62 7.23
N LEU A 14 -3.00 -5.70 8.28
CA LEU A 14 -2.52 -6.05 9.62
C LEU A 14 -1.98 -7.48 9.68
N GLU A 15 -2.64 -8.45 9.03
CA GLU A 15 -2.14 -9.82 8.99
C GLU A 15 -0.82 -9.93 8.18
N ILE A 16 -0.68 -9.16 7.10
CA ILE A 16 0.59 -9.04 6.37
C ILE A 16 1.69 -8.47 7.28
N ALA A 17 1.40 -7.36 7.99
CA ALA A 17 2.34 -6.75 8.93
C ALA A 17 2.77 -7.72 10.04
N LYS A 18 1.83 -8.48 10.62
CA LYS A 18 2.10 -9.52 11.62
C LYS A 18 2.93 -10.67 11.06
N GLY A 19 2.68 -11.08 9.81
CA GLY A 19 3.46 -12.12 9.14
C GLY A 19 4.92 -11.69 8.92
N LEU A 20 5.15 -10.48 8.44
CA LEU A 20 6.49 -9.89 8.28
C LEU A 20 7.20 -9.72 9.63
N ALA A 21 6.46 -9.28 10.66
CA ALA A 21 6.98 -9.16 12.02
C ALA A 21 7.39 -10.53 12.61
N ALA A 22 6.59 -11.57 12.40
CA ALA A 22 6.93 -12.95 12.82
C ALA A 22 8.18 -13.48 12.11
N ALA A 23 8.47 -12.98 10.90
CA ALA A 23 9.72 -13.26 10.18
C ALA A 23 10.89 -12.35 10.60
N GLY A 24 10.71 -11.52 11.63
CA GLY A 24 11.75 -10.68 12.23
C GLY A 24 11.92 -9.30 11.59
N ALA A 25 10.96 -8.82 10.79
CA ALA A 25 11.00 -7.47 10.23
C ALA A 25 10.47 -6.42 11.23
N ASN A 26 11.16 -5.30 11.37
CA ASN A 26 10.64 -4.10 12.03
C ASN A 26 9.61 -3.43 11.11
N ILE A 27 8.50 -2.96 11.67
CA ILE A 27 7.33 -2.56 10.88
C ILE A 27 6.99 -1.08 11.06
N ILE A 28 6.70 -0.42 9.93
CA ILE A 28 5.89 0.80 9.90
C ILE A 28 4.51 0.44 9.34
N ILE A 29 3.47 0.78 10.09
CA ILE A 29 2.09 0.76 9.63
C ILE A 29 1.72 2.18 9.18
N ALA A 30 1.22 2.35 7.96
CA ALA A 30 0.69 3.61 7.48
C ALA A 30 -0.80 3.47 7.17
N GLY A 31 -1.64 4.37 7.70
CA GLY A 31 -3.09 4.30 7.53
C GLY A 31 -3.81 5.58 7.95
N LEU A 32 -5.14 5.52 8.00
CA LEU A 32 -6.00 6.67 8.32
C LEU A 32 -6.85 6.49 9.58
N MET A 33 -7.06 5.24 10.03
CA MET A 33 -7.97 4.92 11.14
C MET A 33 -7.22 4.96 12.46
N GLU A 34 -7.00 6.16 12.99
CA GLU A 34 -6.19 6.39 14.19
C GLU A 34 -6.70 5.62 15.41
N GLU A 35 -8.01 5.37 15.48
CA GLU A 35 -8.63 4.57 16.53
C GLU A 35 -8.16 3.10 16.57
N GLU A 36 -7.71 2.57 15.43
CA GLU A 36 -7.18 1.21 15.32
C GLU A 36 -5.67 1.12 15.60
N PHE A 37 -4.95 2.23 15.58
CA PHE A 37 -3.50 2.27 15.70
C PHE A 37 -2.95 1.60 16.95
N PRO A 38 -3.46 1.85 18.17
CA PRO A 38 -2.90 1.23 19.37
C PRO A 38 -3.01 -0.30 19.35
N LYS A 39 -4.12 -0.81 18.83
CA LYS A 39 -4.36 -2.25 18.70
C LYS A 39 -3.44 -2.90 17.66
N ALA A 40 -3.30 -2.26 16.51
CA ALA A 40 -2.43 -2.75 15.43
C ALA A 40 -0.95 -2.77 15.88
N GLU A 41 -0.49 -1.69 16.51
CA GLU A 41 0.88 -1.57 17.02
C GLU A 41 1.18 -2.65 18.07
N ALA A 42 0.29 -2.84 19.05
CA ALA A 42 0.44 -3.86 20.07
C ALA A 42 0.49 -5.28 19.47
N ALA A 43 -0.35 -5.57 18.47
CA ALA A 43 -0.40 -6.88 17.81
C ALA A 43 0.89 -7.20 17.03
N VAL A 44 1.52 -6.20 16.42
CA VAL A 44 2.80 -6.34 15.73
C VAL A 44 3.96 -6.45 16.72
N ARG A 45 4.02 -5.58 17.73
CA ARG A 45 5.05 -5.62 18.79
C ARG A 45 5.07 -6.91 19.58
N ALA A 46 3.91 -7.58 19.73
CA ALA A 46 3.82 -8.90 20.34
C ALA A 46 4.61 -9.99 19.60
N LYS A 47 5.12 -9.72 18.39
CA LYS A 47 6.02 -10.61 17.63
C LYS A 47 7.52 -10.39 17.96
N GLY A 48 7.83 -9.49 18.90
CA GLY A 48 9.21 -9.24 19.34
C GLY A 48 10.00 -8.27 18.47
N VAL A 49 9.33 -7.49 17.64
CA VAL A 49 9.96 -6.49 16.75
C VAL A 49 9.49 -5.06 17.10
N SER A 50 10.16 -4.04 16.57
CA SER A 50 9.68 -2.67 16.65
C SER A 50 8.50 -2.45 15.69
N CYS A 51 7.55 -1.61 16.12
CA CYS A 51 6.45 -1.16 15.29
C CYS A 51 6.18 0.32 15.55
N THR A 52 6.00 1.09 14.49
CA THR A 52 5.58 2.49 14.54
C THR A 52 4.38 2.67 13.62
N VAL A 53 3.40 3.45 14.06
CA VAL A 53 2.19 3.74 13.27
C VAL A 53 2.23 5.20 12.84
N LEU A 54 1.98 5.44 11.54
CA LEU A 54 2.02 6.76 10.93
C LEU A 54 0.71 7.03 10.19
N LYS A 55 0.17 8.24 10.36
CA LYS A 55 -1.02 8.67 9.63
C LYS A 55 -0.62 9.20 8.26
N ALA A 56 -1.18 8.62 7.19
CA ALA A 56 -0.97 9.09 5.83
C ALA A 56 -2.13 8.70 4.90
N ASP A 57 -2.63 9.68 4.14
CA ASP A 57 -3.53 9.47 3.02
C ASP A 57 -2.69 9.28 1.75
N ILE A 58 -2.55 8.03 1.30
CA ILE A 58 -1.71 7.72 0.14
C ILE A 58 -2.21 8.31 -1.18
N SER A 59 -3.47 8.80 -1.23
CA SER A 59 -3.99 9.52 -2.40
C SER A 59 -3.46 10.95 -2.52
N LYS A 60 -2.78 11.45 -1.47
CA LYS A 60 -2.19 12.79 -1.40
C LYS A 60 -0.68 12.71 -1.48
N GLU A 61 -0.10 13.35 -2.49
CA GLU A 61 1.35 13.35 -2.69
C GLU A 61 2.11 13.92 -1.50
N GLU A 62 1.61 15.00 -0.90
CA GLU A 62 2.21 15.63 0.29
C GLU A 62 2.29 14.70 1.50
N ASP A 63 1.26 13.87 1.71
CA ASP A 63 1.24 12.88 2.78
C ASP A 63 2.23 11.73 2.51
N VAL A 64 2.36 11.31 1.25
CA VAL A 64 3.32 10.27 0.84
C VAL A 64 4.76 10.76 1.01
N LEU A 65 5.05 12.02 0.65
CA LEU A 65 6.38 12.61 0.84
C LEU A 65 6.73 12.70 2.33
N ARG A 66 5.81 13.21 3.17
CA ARG A 66 5.99 13.28 4.62
C ARG A 66 6.18 11.88 5.23
N LEU A 67 5.38 10.89 4.80
CA LEU A 67 5.51 9.50 5.24
C LEU A 67 6.90 8.94 4.90
N ALA A 68 7.42 9.26 3.72
CA ALA A 68 8.75 8.82 3.32
C ALA A 68 9.85 9.45 4.19
N GLU A 69 9.78 10.74 4.50
CA GLU A 69 10.72 11.39 5.41
C GLU A 69 10.73 10.72 6.78
N GLN A 70 9.55 10.55 7.40
CA GLN A 70 9.39 9.88 8.69
C GLN A 70 9.89 8.42 8.66
N ALA A 71 9.62 7.69 7.58
CA ALA A 71 10.09 6.31 7.45
C ALA A 71 11.62 6.21 7.44
N TRP A 72 12.32 7.16 6.82
CA TRP A 72 13.79 7.21 6.81
C TRP A 72 14.40 7.73 8.10
N GLU A 73 13.68 8.52 8.89
CA GLU A 73 14.09 8.83 10.27
C GLU A 73 14.02 7.59 11.18
N ILE A 74 12.96 6.77 11.02
CA ILE A 74 12.76 5.53 11.79
C ILE A 74 13.73 4.43 11.32
N PHE A 75 13.97 4.33 10.02
CA PHE A 75 14.84 3.33 9.39
C PHE A 75 16.00 4.00 8.63
N PRO A 76 17.00 4.59 9.33
CA PRO A 76 18.08 5.35 8.70
C PRO A 76 18.97 4.50 7.77
N ASN A 77 18.97 3.18 7.96
CA ASN A 77 19.71 2.23 7.10
C ASN A 77 18.89 1.77 5.89
N GLY A 78 17.69 2.31 5.69
CA GLY A 78 16.84 2.05 4.54
C GLY A 78 15.62 1.16 4.81
N LEU A 79 14.76 1.06 3.80
CA LEU A 79 13.57 0.24 3.79
C LEU A 79 13.78 -0.96 2.86
N ASP A 80 13.62 -2.17 3.39
CA ASP A 80 13.78 -3.41 2.61
C ASP A 80 12.50 -3.79 1.85
N ILE A 81 11.31 -3.55 2.46
CA ILE A 81 10.03 -4.04 1.96
C ILE A 81 8.97 -2.94 2.03
N LEU A 82 8.35 -2.64 0.90
CA LEU A 82 7.14 -1.83 0.81
C LEU A 82 5.97 -2.71 0.41
N VAL A 83 4.88 -2.70 1.19
CA VAL A 83 3.63 -3.37 0.84
C VAL A 83 2.53 -2.33 0.64
N ASN A 84 2.13 -2.12 -0.59
CA ASN A 84 1.01 -1.29 -0.98
C ASN A 84 -0.28 -2.10 -0.90
N ASN A 85 -0.91 -2.09 0.28
CA ASN A 85 -2.14 -2.83 0.56
C ASN A 85 -3.37 -1.90 0.67
N ALA A 86 -3.20 -0.65 1.05
CA ALA A 86 -4.32 0.28 1.19
C ALA A 86 -5.19 0.32 -0.06
N GLY A 87 -6.49 0.26 0.14
CA GLY A 87 -7.44 0.27 -0.97
C GLY A 87 -8.89 0.32 -0.48
N VAL A 88 -9.74 0.80 -1.37
CA VAL A 88 -11.19 0.94 -1.14
C VAL A 88 -11.96 0.36 -2.30
N ASN A 89 -13.20 -0.04 -2.03
CA ASN A 89 -14.17 -0.41 -3.03
C ASN A 89 -15.49 0.33 -2.79
N LYS A 90 -16.18 0.67 -3.87
CA LYS A 90 -17.55 1.19 -3.87
C LYS A 90 -18.33 0.56 -5.00
N LEU A 91 -19.52 0.10 -4.68
CA LEU A 91 -20.42 -0.53 -5.65
C LEU A 91 -21.39 0.53 -6.20
N ALA A 92 -21.52 0.58 -7.51
CA ALA A 92 -22.55 1.33 -8.24
C ALA A 92 -22.66 0.79 -9.67
N PRO A 93 -23.84 0.83 -10.28
CA PRO A 93 -23.98 0.62 -11.73
C PRO A 93 -23.05 1.57 -12.49
N ALA A 94 -22.46 1.10 -13.58
CA ALA A 94 -21.45 1.91 -14.29
C ALA A 94 -22.03 3.21 -14.84
N GLU A 95 -23.27 3.17 -15.33
CA GLU A 95 -24.02 4.29 -15.88
C GLU A 95 -24.48 5.32 -14.82
N GLU A 96 -24.52 4.91 -13.55
CA GLU A 96 -24.96 5.75 -12.43
C GLU A 96 -23.79 6.13 -11.49
N MET A 97 -22.58 5.64 -11.76
CA MET A 97 -21.44 5.85 -10.86
C MET A 97 -21.04 7.33 -10.84
N PRO A 98 -21.15 8.02 -9.68
CA PRO A 98 -20.71 9.40 -9.56
C PRO A 98 -19.20 9.53 -9.85
N LEU A 99 -18.81 10.59 -10.54
CA LEU A 99 -17.41 10.83 -10.90
C LEU A 99 -16.50 10.90 -9.65
N GLU A 100 -16.99 11.49 -8.57
CA GLU A 100 -16.24 11.57 -7.30
C GLU A 100 -15.98 10.18 -6.67
N VAL A 101 -16.91 9.23 -6.85
CA VAL A 101 -16.73 7.84 -6.39
C VAL A 101 -15.65 7.15 -7.22
N TRP A 102 -15.71 7.30 -8.56
CA TRP A 102 -14.67 6.83 -9.46
C TRP A 102 -13.30 7.40 -9.09
N GLN A 103 -13.21 8.73 -8.97
CA GLN A 103 -11.96 9.43 -8.64
C GLN A 103 -11.41 8.99 -7.29
N LYS A 104 -12.26 8.80 -6.27
CA LYS A 104 -11.84 8.30 -4.96
C LYS A 104 -11.23 6.90 -5.04
N VAL A 105 -11.91 5.98 -5.74
CA VAL A 105 -11.43 4.59 -5.86
C VAL A 105 -10.12 4.53 -6.64
N VAL A 106 -10.06 5.18 -7.81
CA VAL A 106 -8.84 5.22 -8.64
C VAL A 106 -7.72 6.00 -7.95
N GLY A 107 -8.07 7.11 -7.29
CA GLY A 107 -7.13 7.95 -6.54
C GLY A 107 -6.40 7.17 -5.44
N ILE A 108 -7.12 6.40 -4.64
CA ILE A 108 -6.51 5.60 -3.57
C ILE A 108 -5.82 4.36 -4.14
N ASN A 109 -6.55 3.54 -4.93
CA ASN A 109 -6.07 2.21 -5.31
C ASN A 109 -4.95 2.25 -6.34
N LEU A 110 -4.98 3.16 -7.31
CA LEU A 110 -4.02 3.21 -8.42
C LEU A 110 -3.05 4.39 -8.27
N THR A 111 -3.56 5.61 -8.17
CA THR A 111 -2.70 6.80 -8.05
C THR A 111 -1.89 6.75 -6.76
N GLY A 112 -2.52 6.39 -5.62
CA GLY A 112 -1.83 6.22 -4.34
C GLY A 112 -0.74 5.15 -4.39
N THR A 113 -1.04 3.99 -4.98
CA THR A 113 -0.02 2.94 -5.20
C THR A 113 1.13 3.45 -6.07
N PHE A 114 0.84 4.21 -7.14
CA PHE A 114 1.88 4.84 -7.96
C PHE A 114 2.74 5.82 -7.15
N LEU A 115 2.13 6.71 -6.37
CA LEU A 115 2.84 7.68 -5.55
C LEU A 115 3.78 6.99 -4.54
N MET A 116 3.29 5.96 -3.86
CA MET A 116 4.08 5.14 -2.95
C MET A 116 5.25 4.45 -3.67
N CYS A 117 4.98 3.76 -4.79
CA CYS A 117 6.02 3.11 -5.58
C CYS A 117 7.07 4.11 -6.07
N ARG A 118 6.65 5.26 -6.61
CA ARG A 118 7.57 6.30 -7.11
C ARG A 118 8.46 6.84 -6.00
N THR A 119 7.87 7.21 -4.86
CA THR A 119 8.58 7.89 -3.77
C THR A 119 9.54 6.93 -3.06
N PHE A 120 9.05 5.78 -2.64
CA PHE A 120 9.86 4.78 -1.93
C PHE A 120 10.79 4.02 -2.87
N GLY A 121 10.31 3.69 -4.09
CA GLY A 121 11.12 3.02 -5.11
C GLY A 121 12.32 3.85 -5.55
N ASN A 122 12.18 5.17 -5.69
CA ASN A 122 13.32 6.04 -5.99
C ASN A 122 14.44 5.90 -4.93
N ARG A 123 14.09 5.88 -3.64
CA ARG A 123 15.07 5.69 -2.57
C ARG A 123 15.62 4.25 -2.52
N MET A 124 14.79 3.23 -2.77
CA MET A 124 15.24 1.84 -2.89
C MET A 124 16.24 1.66 -4.04
N LEU A 125 16.02 2.32 -5.17
CA LEU A 125 16.97 2.34 -6.29
C LEU A 125 18.30 3.00 -5.93
N GLN A 126 18.28 4.07 -5.12
CA GLN A 126 19.50 4.73 -4.62
C GLN A 126 20.26 3.85 -3.61
N GLN A 127 19.56 3.10 -2.76
CA GLN A 127 20.18 2.14 -1.84
C GLN A 127 20.63 0.83 -2.50
N GLY A 128 20.26 0.59 -3.77
CA GLY A 128 20.65 -0.57 -4.56
C GLY A 128 19.95 -1.87 -4.19
N HIS A 129 18.89 -1.82 -3.37
CA HIS A 129 18.06 -2.97 -3.02
C HIS A 129 16.69 -2.53 -2.51
N GLY A 130 15.70 -3.39 -2.66
CA GLY A 130 14.35 -3.20 -2.15
C GLY A 130 13.38 -4.21 -2.75
N ASN A 131 12.23 -4.38 -2.08
CA ASN A 131 11.16 -5.23 -2.59
C ASN A 131 9.82 -4.48 -2.45
N ILE A 132 9.09 -4.35 -3.53
CA ILE A 132 7.77 -3.72 -3.54
C ILE A 132 6.71 -4.77 -3.87
N VAL A 133 5.74 -4.91 -2.98
CA VAL A 133 4.58 -5.79 -3.15
C VAL A 133 3.33 -4.92 -3.29
N ASN A 134 2.67 -5.00 -4.44
CA ASN A 134 1.40 -4.32 -4.68
C ASN A 134 0.23 -5.30 -4.55
N VAL A 135 -0.67 -5.05 -3.60
CA VAL A 135 -1.86 -5.88 -3.41
C VAL A 135 -2.91 -5.50 -4.46
N ALA A 136 -2.93 -6.26 -5.54
CA ALA A 136 -3.92 -6.14 -6.60
C ALA A 136 -5.23 -6.89 -6.22
N SER A 137 -5.87 -7.52 -7.17
CA SER A 137 -7.06 -8.36 -6.99
C SER A 137 -7.28 -9.25 -8.20
N MET A 138 -7.91 -10.41 -8.02
CA MET A 138 -8.47 -11.17 -9.14
C MET A 138 -9.46 -10.33 -9.97
N SER A 139 -10.12 -9.36 -9.33
CA SER A 139 -11.02 -8.42 -10.00
C SER A 139 -10.32 -7.47 -11.00
N GLY A 140 -8.99 -7.43 -11.01
CA GLY A 140 -8.20 -6.77 -12.06
C GLY A 140 -7.97 -7.66 -13.30
N LEU A 141 -8.30 -8.94 -13.23
CA LEU A 141 -8.15 -9.92 -14.33
C LEU A 141 -9.49 -10.41 -14.86
N VAL A 142 -10.50 -10.51 -13.99
CA VAL A 142 -11.82 -11.02 -14.32
C VAL A 142 -12.91 -10.07 -13.81
N VAL A 143 -14.07 -10.12 -14.47
CA VAL A 143 -15.24 -9.36 -14.05
C VAL A 143 -16.00 -10.14 -12.99
N ASN A 144 -16.35 -9.50 -11.90
CA ASN A 144 -17.19 -10.11 -10.87
C ASN A 144 -18.64 -10.22 -11.38
N PRO A 145 -19.34 -11.35 -11.09
CA PRO A 145 -20.72 -11.49 -11.47
C PRO A 145 -21.64 -10.52 -10.73
N LEU A 146 -22.78 -10.22 -11.30
CA LEU A 146 -23.84 -9.45 -10.62
C LEU A 146 -24.21 -10.13 -9.29
N PRO A 147 -24.52 -9.35 -8.23
CA PRO A 147 -24.74 -7.90 -8.23
C PRO A 147 -23.48 -7.05 -7.93
N GLN A 148 -22.28 -7.56 -8.07
CA GLN A 148 -21.04 -6.85 -7.74
C GLN A 148 -20.65 -5.83 -8.83
N GLN A 149 -21.37 -4.72 -8.90
CA GLN A 149 -21.14 -3.62 -9.85
C GLN A 149 -20.01 -2.71 -9.33
N GLN A 150 -18.77 -2.99 -9.74
CA GLN A 150 -17.57 -2.35 -9.18
C GLN A 150 -16.54 -1.96 -10.27
N CYS A 151 -17.00 -1.36 -11.36
CA CYS A 151 -16.13 -1.04 -12.49
C CYS A 151 -14.91 -0.18 -12.12
N ALA A 152 -15.05 0.80 -11.21
CA ALA A 152 -13.92 1.60 -10.72
C ALA A 152 -12.88 0.75 -10.00
N TYR A 153 -13.30 -0.19 -9.15
CA TYR A 153 -12.40 -1.09 -8.43
C TYR A 153 -11.66 -2.02 -9.40
N ASN A 154 -12.39 -2.71 -10.30
CA ASN A 154 -11.80 -3.61 -11.28
C ASN A 154 -10.77 -2.87 -12.14
N SER A 155 -11.14 -1.69 -12.68
CA SER A 155 -10.23 -0.85 -13.47
C SER A 155 -8.99 -0.43 -12.69
N SER A 156 -9.16 0.00 -11.42
CA SER A 156 -8.03 0.38 -10.57
C SER A 156 -7.07 -0.79 -10.31
N LYS A 157 -7.61 -2.00 -10.04
CA LYS A 157 -6.80 -3.19 -9.77
C LYS A 157 -6.13 -3.76 -11.03
N ALA A 158 -6.77 -3.66 -12.20
CA ALA A 158 -6.12 -3.93 -13.50
C ALA A 158 -4.95 -2.96 -13.74
N GLY A 159 -5.15 -1.67 -13.43
CA GLY A 159 -4.09 -0.66 -13.49
C GLY A 159 -2.91 -0.98 -12.56
N VAL A 160 -3.17 -1.43 -11.33
CA VAL A 160 -2.09 -1.84 -10.39
C VAL A 160 -1.28 -3.02 -10.94
N ILE A 161 -1.94 -4.02 -11.57
CA ILE A 161 -1.24 -5.15 -12.19
C ILE A 161 -0.29 -4.65 -13.29
N MET A 162 -0.78 -3.78 -14.18
CA MET A 162 0.04 -3.24 -15.27
C MET A 162 1.15 -2.33 -14.74
N LEU A 163 0.85 -1.44 -13.79
CA LEU A 163 1.83 -0.58 -13.12
C LEU A 163 2.98 -1.41 -12.54
N THR A 164 2.66 -2.50 -11.85
CA THR A 164 3.67 -3.42 -11.27
C THR A 164 4.59 -3.99 -12.34
N LYS A 165 4.03 -4.44 -13.46
CA LYS A 165 4.81 -4.99 -14.58
C LYS A 165 5.72 -3.92 -15.22
N CYS A 166 5.21 -2.71 -15.43
CA CYS A 166 6.00 -1.60 -16.00
C CYS A 166 7.18 -1.26 -15.09
N MET A 167 6.93 -1.01 -13.80
CA MET A 167 7.97 -0.66 -12.85
C MET A 167 8.99 -1.79 -12.66
N ALA A 168 8.55 -3.05 -12.61
CA ALA A 168 9.46 -4.19 -12.54
C ALA A 168 10.39 -4.25 -13.76
N ASN A 169 9.87 -4.01 -14.96
CA ASN A 169 10.68 -3.97 -16.19
C ASN A 169 11.70 -2.82 -16.17
N GLU A 170 11.33 -1.65 -15.65
CA GLU A 170 12.20 -0.47 -15.60
C GLU A 170 13.28 -0.58 -14.51
N TRP A 171 13.00 -1.28 -13.40
CA TRP A 171 13.83 -1.25 -12.19
C TRP A 171 14.61 -2.54 -11.92
N ALA A 172 14.23 -3.68 -12.51
CA ALA A 172 14.78 -5.01 -12.18
C ALA A 172 16.31 -5.11 -12.33
N GLN A 173 16.94 -4.31 -13.22
CA GLN A 173 18.39 -4.29 -13.40
C GLN A 173 19.12 -3.29 -12.48
N ARG A 174 18.37 -2.61 -11.63
CA ARG A 174 18.89 -1.52 -10.78
C ARG A 174 18.80 -1.83 -9.27
N GLY A 175 18.43 -3.06 -8.91
CA GLY A 175 18.35 -3.52 -7.53
C GLY A 175 16.98 -3.87 -7.02
#